data_6c03a4441dccbe3578215c13d52d3e8c
#
_entry.id   6c03a4441dccbe3578215c13d52d3e8c
#
_cell.length_a   1.000
_cell.length_b   1.000
_cell.length_c   1.000
_cell.angle_alpha   90.00
_cell.angle_beta   90.00
_cell.angle_gamma   90.00
#
_symmetry.space_group_name_H-M   'P 1'
#
loop_
_entity.id
_entity.type
_entity.pdbx_description
1 polymer ?
#
loop_
_entity_poly.entity_id
_entity_poly.type
_entity_poly.pdbx_seq_one_letter_code
_entity_poly.pdbx_strand_id
1 'polypeptide(L)'
;MKSRRIFLQKAGLSALALNISSFNPISAMPNFLDSKKMDEKPLRVAIMGLGSYGTRVAEAIQETKRTKLVGVISGTPSKVEAWKTKYGIPAKNCYNYENFDAIKDNPDIDAVYVITPNGLHKDQVIRVAKAGKHAICE
;
A
#
# COMPACT_ATOMS: atom_id res chain seq x y z
N MET A 1 4.22 -51.14 -12.15
CA MET A 1 3.97 -50.03 -11.17
C MET A 1 3.94 -50.56 -9.74
N LYS A 2 5.06 -51.13 -9.22
CA LYS A 2 5.16 -51.72 -7.86
C LYS A 2 6.31 -51.10 -7.01
N SER A 3 6.97 -50.04 -7.48
CA SER A 3 8.25 -49.60 -6.87
C SER A 3 8.12 -48.54 -5.78
N ARG A 4 7.07 -47.74 -5.75
CA ARG A 4 6.93 -46.63 -4.79
C ARG A 4 6.43 -47.00 -3.39
N ARG A 5 5.66 -48.12 -3.29
CA ARG A 5 5.13 -48.57 -1.98
C ARG A 5 6.15 -49.29 -1.11
N ILE A 6 7.15 -49.93 -1.71
CA ILE A 6 8.18 -50.70 -1.00
C ILE A 6 9.25 -49.77 -0.38
N PHE A 7 9.49 -48.60 -0.98
CA PHE A 7 10.45 -47.63 -0.43
C PHE A 7 9.97 -47.03 0.90
N LEU A 8 8.69 -46.75 1.03
CA LEU A 8 8.11 -46.15 2.24
C LEU A 8 8.00 -47.13 3.42
N GLN A 9 7.98 -48.44 3.17
CA GLN A 9 7.92 -49.47 4.23
C GLN A 9 9.30 -49.83 4.81
N LYS A 10 10.39 -49.51 4.09
CA LYS A 10 11.77 -49.81 4.57
C LYS A 10 12.44 -48.63 5.25
N ALA A 11 11.88 -47.45 5.19
CA ALA A 11 12.37 -46.25 5.91
C ALA A 11 11.88 -46.14 7.37
N GLY A 12 11.11 -47.10 7.83
CA GLY A 12 10.39 -47.04 9.12
C GLY A 12 11.03 -47.74 10.32
N LEU A 13 12.25 -48.29 10.20
CA LEU A 13 12.86 -48.99 11.35
C LEU A 13 14.37 -48.68 11.45
N SER A 14 14.68 -47.46 11.82
CA SER A 14 15.96 -47.10 12.46
C SER A 14 15.67 -46.08 13.55
N ALA A 15 15.06 -46.52 14.62
CA ALA A 15 14.96 -45.78 15.86
C ALA A 15 16.35 -45.79 16.48
N LEU A 16 17.24 -44.89 16.09
CA LEU A 16 18.36 -44.46 16.90
C LEU A 16 17.78 -43.50 17.95
N ALA A 17 17.74 -43.96 19.19
CA ALA A 17 17.44 -43.13 20.34
C ALA A 17 18.55 -42.07 20.51
N LEU A 18 18.41 -40.96 19.86
CA LEU A 18 19.15 -39.73 20.15
C LEU A 18 18.32 -38.94 21.16
N ASN A 19 18.93 -38.69 22.33
CA ASN A 19 18.39 -37.80 23.37
C ASN A 19 17.98 -36.44 22.77
N ILE A 20 16.69 -36.30 22.43
CA ILE A 20 16.08 -35.02 21.97
C ILE A 20 15.48 -34.31 23.19
N SER A 21 16.29 -34.09 24.25
CA SER A 21 15.81 -33.37 25.42
C SER A 21 16.04 -31.84 25.33
N SER A 22 16.38 -31.29 24.19
CA SER A 22 16.62 -29.83 24.07
C SER A 22 16.25 -29.21 22.70
N PHE A 23 15.55 -29.91 21.83
CA PHE A 23 15.10 -29.29 20.58
C PHE A 23 13.68 -28.75 20.76
N ASN A 24 13.58 -27.49 21.16
CA ASN A 24 12.32 -26.74 21.19
C ASN A 24 12.15 -26.05 19.82
N PRO A 25 11.50 -26.70 18.82
CA PRO A 25 11.40 -26.15 17.48
C PRO A 25 10.55 -24.88 17.41
N ILE A 26 9.83 -24.56 18.48
CA ILE A 26 8.97 -23.38 18.58
C ILE A 26 9.78 -22.10 18.85
N SER A 27 10.97 -22.22 19.48
CA SER A 27 11.80 -21.05 19.77
C SER A 27 12.64 -20.57 18.58
N ALA A 28 12.72 -21.35 17.50
CA ALA A 28 13.49 -20.99 16.30
C ALA A 28 12.63 -20.44 15.15
N MET A 29 11.31 -20.38 15.32
CA MET A 29 10.49 -19.64 14.37
C MET A 29 10.68 -18.14 14.65
N PRO A 30 11.17 -17.35 13.70
CA PRO A 30 11.13 -15.92 13.84
C PRO A 30 9.66 -15.56 14.12
N ASN A 31 9.41 -14.81 15.19
CA ASN A 31 8.10 -14.28 15.52
C ASN A 31 7.63 -13.37 14.37
N PHE A 32 7.01 -13.96 13.34
CA PHE A 32 6.29 -13.19 12.32
C PHE A 32 5.13 -12.38 12.92
N LEU A 33 4.82 -12.64 14.21
CA LEU A 33 3.84 -11.88 14.98
C LEU A 33 4.48 -10.82 15.87
N ASP A 34 5.81 -10.70 15.89
CA ASP A 34 6.44 -9.48 16.36
C ASP A 34 6.17 -8.42 15.27
N SER A 35 4.91 -8.02 15.23
CA SER A 35 4.52 -6.77 14.63
C SER A 35 5.25 -5.70 15.43
N LYS A 36 6.53 -5.48 15.07
CA LYS A 36 7.27 -4.27 15.34
C LYS A 36 6.19 -3.19 15.31
N LYS A 37 5.90 -2.53 16.43
CA LYS A 37 4.99 -1.39 16.47
C LYS A 37 5.38 -0.53 15.31
N MET A 38 4.68 -0.69 14.18
CA MET A 38 4.88 0.14 13.01
C MET A 38 4.55 1.52 13.53
N ASP A 39 5.52 2.39 13.44
CA ASP A 39 5.40 3.80 13.80
C ASP A 39 4.08 4.28 13.24
N GLU A 40 3.09 4.56 14.09
CA GLU A 40 1.66 4.65 13.74
C GLU A 40 1.33 5.95 12.99
N LYS A 41 2.28 6.44 12.21
CA LYS A 41 2.01 7.58 11.34
C LYS A 41 1.09 7.13 10.19
N PRO A 42 -0.06 7.79 10.03
CA PRO A 42 -0.95 7.45 8.95
C PRO A 42 -0.28 7.66 7.60
N LEU A 43 -0.51 6.77 6.65
CA LEU A 43 -0.09 6.94 5.26
C LEU A 43 -0.78 8.17 4.67
N ARG A 44 0.01 9.12 4.16
CA ARG A 44 -0.48 10.38 3.63
C ARG A 44 -0.71 10.25 2.13
N VAL A 45 -1.97 10.26 1.73
CA VAL A 45 -2.39 9.97 0.36
C VAL A 45 -2.95 11.20 -0.32
N ALA A 46 -2.55 11.43 -1.56
CA ALA A 46 -3.22 12.33 -2.50
C ALA A 46 -4.11 11.52 -3.44
N ILE A 47 -5.31 12.02 -3.77
CA ILE A 47 -6.19 11.40 -4.76
C ILE A 47 -6.04 12.12 -6.09
N MET A 48 -5.78 11.34 -7.16
CA MET A 48 -5.77 11.79 -8.53
C MET A 48 -7.02 11.30 -9.25
N GLY A 49 -7.88 12.24 -9.65
CA GLY A 49 -9.19 11.94 -10.26
C GLY A 49 -10.35 12.13 -9.28
N LEU A 50 -10.95 13.33 -9.28
CA LEU A 50 -12.01 13.74 -8.35
C LEU A 50 -13.41 13.45 -8.93
N GLY A 51 -13.63 12.19 -9.34
CA GLY A 51 -14.92 11.68 -9.80
C GLY A 51 -15.74 11.02 -8.68
N SER A 52 -16.80 10.30 -9.06
CA SER A 52 -17.67 9.60 -8.11
C SER A 52 -16.93 8.54 -7.31
N TYR A 53 -16.05 7.77 -7.95
CA TYR A 53 -15.26 6.76 -7.27
C TYR A 53 -14.21 7.42 -6.34
N GLY A 54 -13.55 8.49 -6.80
CA GLY A 54 -12.65 9.27 -5.95
C GLY A 54 -13.33 9.78 -4.69
N THR A 55 -14.61 10.20 -4.78
CA THR A 55 -15.40 10.64 -3.62
C THR A 55 -15.60 9.50 -2.63
N ARG A 56 -15.97 8.30 -3.09
CA ARG A 56 -16.12 7.12 -2.22
C ARG A 56 -14.83 6.76 -1.50
N VAL A 57 -13.70 6.80 -2.22
CA VAL A 57 -12.38 6.54 -1.63
C VAL A 57 -12.02 7.61 -0.60
N ALA A 58 -12.28 8.89 -0.90
CA ALA A 58 -12.03 9.97 0.05
C ALA A 58 -12.87 9.82 1.33
N GLU A 59 -14.13 9.42 1.22
CA GLU A 59 -15.01 9.15 2.35
C GLU A 59 -14.53 7.96 3.18
N ALA A 60 -14.16 6.84 2.53
CA ALA A 60 -13.59 5.69 3.22
C ALA A 60 -12.27 6.02 3.95
N ILE A 61 -11.43 6.91 3.38
CA ILE A 61 -10.22 7.38 4.07
C ILE A 61 -10.54 8.11 5.37
N GLN A 62 -11.65 8.86 5.44
CA GLN A 62 -12.03 9.56 6.68
C GLN A 62 -12.41 8.60 7.81
N GLU A 63 -12.83 7.37 7.49
CA GLU A 63 -13.21 6.35 8.47
C GLU A 63 -12.01 5.58 9.02
N THR A 64 -10.83 5.69 8.39
CA THR A 64 -9.63 4.96 8.82
C THR A 64 -8.66 5.84 9.61
N LYS A 65 -7.99 5.23 10.60
CA LYS A 65 -6.90 5.89 11.35
C LYS A 65 -5.53 5.71 10.71
N ARG A 66 -5.40 4.77 9.76
CA ARG A 66 -4.11 4.39 9.15
C ARG A 66 -3.78 5.15 7.88
N THR A 67 -4.74 5.89 7.33
CA THR A 67 -4.56 6.66 6.09
C THR A 67 -5.15 8.05 6.29
N LYS A 68 -4.51 9.06 5.71
CA LYS A 68 -4.98 10.45 5.75
C LYS A 68 -4.99 11.01 4.33
N LEU A 69 -6.11 11.61 3.94
CA LEU A 69 -6.21 12.38 2.70
C LEU A 69 -5.52 13.73 2.92
N VAL A 70 -4.44 13.98 2.19
CA VAL A 70 -3.61 15.17 2.37
C VAL A 70 -3.45 16.00 1.10
N GLY A 71 -3.82 15.47 -0.06
CA GLY A 71 -3.65 16.16 -1.33
C GLY A 71 -4.66 15.73 -2.39
N VAL A 72 -4.80 16.54 -3.43
CA VAL A 72 -5.67 16.27 -4.59
C VAL A 72 -4.98 16.67 -5.89
N ILE A 73 -5.28 15.90 -6.94
CA ILE A 73 -4.77 16.13 -8.29
C ILE A 73 -5.93 16.03 -9.27
N SER A 74 -6.27 17.13 -9.95
CA SER A 74 -7.37 17.16 -10.92
C SER A 74 -7.21 18.26 -11.96
N GLY A 75 -7.64 17.98 -13.18
CA GLY A 75 -7.72 19.00 -14.24
C GLY A 75 -8.91 19.97 -14.12
N THR A 76 -9.75 19.82 -13.09
CA THR A 76 -10.95 20.66 -12.91
C THR A 76 -10.77 21.55 -11.66
N PRO A 77 -10.43 22.85 -11.81
CA PRO A 77 -10.15 23.75 -10.68
C PRO A 77 -11.29 23.84 -9.68
N SER A 78 -12.55 23.91 -10.14
CA SER A 78 -13.72 23.99 -9.24
C SER A 78 -13.85 22.77 -8.33
N LYS A 79 -13.51 21.57 -8.82
CA LYS A 79 -13.49 20.35 -7.99
C LYS A 79 -12.36 20.40 -6.98
N VAL A 80 -11.18 20.90 -7.36
CA VAL A 80 -10.05 21.06 -6.44
C VAL A 80 -10.43 21.98 -5.28
N GLU A 81 -11.04 23.13 -5.57
CA GLU A 81 -11.48 24.07 -4.52
C GLU A 81 -12.56 23.48 -3.61
N ALA A 82 -13.54 22.78 -4.18
CA ALA A 82 -14.56 22.10 -3.40
C ALA A 82 -13.98 21.05 -2.44
N TRP A 83 -13.04 20.24 -2.92
CA TRP A 83 -12.39 19.22 -2.12
C TRP A 83 -11.42 19.81 -1.09
N LYS A 84 -10.69 20.85 -1.46
CA LYS A 84 -9.83 21.63 -0.54
C LYS A 84 -10.62 22.09 0.68
N THR A 85 -11.80 22.68 0.44
CA THR A 85 -12.69 23.14 1.50
C THR A 85 -13.29 21.98 2.29
N LYS A 86 -13.84 20.96 1.60
CA LYS A 86 -14.53 19.83 2.24
C LYS A 86 -13.60 19.02 3.16
N TYR A 87 -12.37 18.78 2.74
CA TYR A 87 -11.42 17.90 3.43
C TYR A 87 -10.28 18.63 4.15
N GLY A 88 -10.26 19.96 4.14
CA GLY A 88 -9.23 20.77 4.79
C GLY A 88 -7.84 20.57 4.17
N ILE A 89 -7.75 20.40 2.84
CA ILE A 89 -6.48 20.14 2.15
C ILE A 89 -5.72 21.44 1.96
N PRO A 90 -4.42 21.51 2.37
CA PRO A 90 -3.60 22.72 2.14
C PRO A 90 -3.45 23.01 0.66
N ALA A 91 -3.46 24.30 0.27
CA ALA A 91 -3.31 24.72 -1.13
C ALA A 91 -2.02 24.19 -1.77
N LYS A 92 -0.92 24.07 -1.02
CA LYS A 92 0.36 23.49 -1.48
C LYS A 92 0.28 22.02 -1.88
N ASN A 93 -0.78 21.32 -1.50
CA ASN A 93 -1.03 19.92 -1.80
C ASN A 93 -2.11 19.73 -2.88
N CYS A 94 -2.47 20.81 -3.58
CA CYS A 94 -3.42 20.79 -4.68
C CYS A 94 -2.66 20.95 -6.00
N TYR A 95 -2.85 19.99 -6.91
CA TYR A 95 -2.15 19.93 -8.18
C TYR A 95 -3.13 19.71 -9.34
N ASN A 96 -2.66 20.01 -10.54
CA ASN A 96 -3.32 19.62 -11.79
C ASN A 96 -2.53 18.51 -12.51
N TYR A 97 -3.04 18.01 -13.65
CA TYR A 97 -2.37 16.94 -14.41
C TYR A 97 -1.07 17.38 -15.10
N GLU A 98 -0.83 18.69 -15.21
CA GLU A 98 0.36 19.25 -15.84
C GLU A 98 1.51 19.37 -14.85
N ASN A 99 1.21 19.79 -13.61
CA ASN A 99 2.22 20.18 -12.62
C ASN A 99 2.39 19.18 -11.44
N PHE A 100 1.65 18.07 -11.41
CA PHE A 100 1.72 17.17 -10.25
C PHE A 100 3.08 16.47 -10.06
N ASP A 101 3.99 16.51 -11.02
CA ASP A 101 5.36 16.03 -10.82
C ASP A 101 6.09 16.77 -9.69
N ALA A 102 5.64 17.99 -9.34
CA ALA A 102 6.16 18.75 -8.21
C ALA A 102 5.92 18.06 -6.84
N ILE A 103 5.10 17.00 -6.78
CA ILE A 103 4.95 16.19 -5.56
C ILE A 103 6.27 15.56 -5.10
N LYS A 104 7.26 15.43 -5.98
CA LYS A 104 8.61 14.93 -5.65
C LYS A 104 9.23 15.69 -4.47
N ASP A 105 9.02 17.00 -4.44
CA ASP A 105 9.59 17.91 -3.44
C ASP A 105 8.62 18.13 -2.25
N ASN A 106 7.46 17.47 -2.25
CA ASN A 106 6.47 17.62 -1.19
C ASN A 106 6.57 16.47 -0.17
N PRO A 107 7.10 16.76 1.04
CA PRO A 107 7.25 15.73 2.08
C PRO A 107 5.91 15.34 2.73
N ASP A 108 4.83 16.07 2.46
CA ASP A 108 3.53 15.79 3.08
C ASP A 108 2.76 14.65 2.37
N ILE A 109 3.23 14.19 1.20
CA ILE A 109 2.58 13.15 0.40
C ILE A 109 3.48 11.91 0.34
N ASP A 110 2.95 10.76 0.73
CA ASP A 110 3.64 9.47 0.66
C ASP A 110 3.21 8.68 -0.58
N ALA A 111 1.93 8.73 -0.90
CA ALA A 111 1.33 7.96 -1.99
C ALA A 111 0.32 8.77 -2.79
N VAL A 112 0.13 8.40 -4.04
CA VAL A 112 -0.94 8.91 -4.90
C VAL A 112 -1.87 7.76 -5.30
N TYR A 113 -3.16 7.94 -5.05
CA TYR A 113 -4.19 7.02 -5.51
C TYR A 113 -4.73 7.52 -6.85
N VAL A 114 -4.38 6.81 -7.93
CA VAL A 114 -4.73 7.14 -9.32
C VAL A 114 -6.09 6.51 -9.64
N ILE A 115 -7.11 7.36 -9.83
CA ILE A 115 -8.51 6.99 -10.07
C ILE A 115 -9.04 7.75 -11.29
N THR A 116 -8.23 7.90 -12.28
CA THR A 116 -8.55 8.54 -13.55
C THR A 116 -9.07 7.50 -14.56
N PRO A 117 -9.55 7.88 -15.74
CA PRO A 117 -9.86 6.92 -16.79
C PRO A 117 -8.66 6.04 -17.15
N ASN A 118 -8.89 4.73 -17.37
CA ASN A 118 -7.87 3.69 -17.55
C ASN A 118 -6.77 4.04 -18.58
N GLY A 119 -7.14 4.75 -19.65
CA GLY A 119 -6.17 5.16 -20.69
C GLY A 119 -5.06 6.09 -20.18
N LEU A 120 -5.24 6.73 -19.01
CA LEU A 120 -4.27 7.65 -18.41
C LEU A 120 -3.40 6.97 -17.33
N HIS A 121 -3.78 5.80 -16.84
CA HIS A 121 -3.16 5.15 -15.68
C HIS A 121 -1.67 4.92 -15.88
N LYS A 122 -1.27 4.35 -17.03
CA LYS A 122 0.13 4.03 -17.32
C LYS A 122 1.05 5.23 -17.13
N ASP A 123 0.73 6.34 -17.78
CA ASP A 123 1.60 7.52 -17.78
C ASP A 123 1.59 8.20 -16.40
N GLN A 124 0.44 8.27 -15.75
CA GLN A 124 0.30 8.87 -14.44
C GLN A 124 1.03 8.05 -13.36
N VAL A 125 0.89 6.72 -13.37
CA VAL A 125 1.60 5.84 -12.43
C VAL A 125 3.12 5.96 -12.61
N ILE A 126 3.60 5.97 -13.86
CA ILE A 126 5.03 6.15 -14.15
C ILE A 126 5.54 7.51 -13.62
N ARG A 127 4.77 8.59 -13.80
CA ARG A 127 5.14 9.92 -13.32
C ARG A 127 5.16 9.98 -11.79
N VAL A 128 4.17 9.39 -11.11
CA VAL A 128 4.15 9.27 -9.65
C VAL A 128 5.37 8.51 -9.14
N ALA A 129 5.71 7.38 -9.76
CA ALA A 129 6.89 6.59 -9.39
C ALA A 129 8.20 7.38 -9.62
N LYS A 130 8.32 8.12 -10.74
CA LYS A 130 9.47 9.02 -11.01
C LYS A 130 9.59 10.14 -9.99
N ALA A 131 8.48 10.59 -9.41
CA ALA A 131 8.47 11.55 -8.32
C ALA A 131 8.86 10.93 -6.96
N GLY A 132 9.23 9.65 -6.91
CA GLY A 132 9.62 8.95 -5.69
C GLY A 132 8.47 8.68 -4.73
N LYS A 133 7.23 8.67 -5.21
CA LYS A 133 6.03 8.41 -4.40
C LYS A 133 5.44 7.03 -4.74
N HIS A 134 4.76 6.44 -3.77
CA HIS A 134 4.00 5.22 -4.02
C HIS A 134 2.78 5.51 -4.90
N ALA A 135 2.47 4.60 -5.83
CA ALA A 135 1.28 4.69 -6.65
C ALA A 135 0.32 3.54 -6.31
N ILE A 136 -0.94 3.88 -6.06
CA ILE A 136 -2.05 2.94 -5.97
C ILE A 136 -2.92 3.24 -7.18
N CYS A 137 -3.32 2.24 -7.95
CA CYS A 137 -4.06 2.43 -9.19
C CYS A 137 -5.28 1.51 -9.23
N GLU A 138 -6.42 2.06 -9.60
CA GLU A 138 -7.70 1.37 -9.71
C GLU A 138 -8.41 1.74 -11.01
#